data_fd584df1d0b394017a08f4e5666bb7c6
#
_entry.id   fd584df1d0b394017a08f4e5666bb7c6
#
_cell.length_a   1.000
_cell.length_b   1.000
_cell.length_c   1.000
_cell.angle_alpha   90.00
_cell.angle_beta   90.00
_cell.angle_gamma   90.00
#
_symmetry.space_group_name_H-M   'P 1'
#
loop_
_entity.id
_entity.type
_entity.pdbx_description
1 polymer ?
#
loop_
_entity_poly.entity_id
_entity_poly.type
_entity_poly.pdbx_seq_one_letter_code
_entity_poly.pdbx_strand_id
1 'polypeptide(L)'
;MVTVKVAKTRREIREFVLFPVKLYQNDPYYVPDMVGDQINDLMPDRNPAFEYCEARCFLAYRNGKIVGRVAGILNKRANEKNNVNYLRFAFFDFIDDPEVTDALYAALADYARELGCVAIHGPQGFSDMDREGMLVEGFDRLSQFYVYYNHPYYLDHMARLGFVKEVDWVEYLIHIPDEVPEKLAKLVERTRKHMSLEIRDLSIKKNLPKYLHDVFELYNEAYQVLFGMVPLTPKQIEKYTHEFLPLVNNKTTCLVYNDKDEMVGFGVGAPSLSRANQKTRGRLFPFGWIPTLRALKGKNDRLDLFLIAVRPDLKGAGVNLVIVEDLLKKAIQNGVKYAETGPQLEMNQNVLSQWRLFNADQHKRRRCFIRMLDGSEPPVVTRLDDLAELKAREQAKADE
;
A
#
# COMPACT_ATOMS: atom_id res chain seq x y z
N MET A 1 -0.40 -24.28 -26.07
CA MET A 1 -0.82 -24.80 -24.75
C MET A 1 0.00 -24.09 -23.67
N VAL A 2 -0.66 -23.53 -22.70
CA VAL A 2 -0.06 -22.88 -21.52
C VAL A 2 0.11 -23.91 -20.40
N THR A 3 1.26 -23.91 -19.74
CA THR A 3 1.53 -24.74 -18.56
C THR A 3 1.85 -23.85 -17.37
N VAL A 4 1.31 -24.17 -16.18
CA VAL A 4 1.57 -23.42 -14.96
C VAL A 4 2.47 -24.22 -14.03
N LYS A 5 3.47 -23.55 -13.45
CA LYS A 5 4.41 -24.14 -12.50
C LYS A 5 4.51 -23.27 -11.24
N VAL A 6 4.71 -23.92 -10.10
CA VAL A 6 4.99 -23.23 -8.84
C VAL A 6 6.46 -22.82 -8.80
N ALA A 7 6.73 -21.55 -8.55
CA ALA A 7 8.07 -21.04 -8.30
C ALA A 7 8.47 -21.37 -6.86
N LYS A 8 9.50 -22.19 -6.65
CA LYS A 8 9.95 -22.69 -5.35
C LYS A 8 11.35 -22.21 -4.95
N THR A 9 12.19 -21.98 -5.94
CA THR A 9 13.59 -21.58 -5.71
C THR A 9 13.74 -20.08 -5.78
N ARG A 10 14.75 -19.52 -5.11
CA ARG A 10 15.09 -18.08 -5.20
C ARG A 10 15.30 -17.62 -6.65
N ARG A 11 15.80 -18.49 -7.53
CA ARG A 11 15.95 -18.20 -8.94
C ARG A 11 14.60 -18.03 -9.63
N GLU A 12 13.66 -18.96 -9.39
CA GLU A 12 12.30 -18.89 -9.95
C GLU A 12 11.50 -17.70 -9.38
N ILE A 13 11.65 -17.40 -8.09
CA ILE A 13 11.09 -16.18 -7.49
C ILE A 13 11.67 -14.92 -8.14
N ARG A 14 12.96 -14.91 -8.45
CA ARG A 14 13.55 -13.80 -9.19
C ARG A 14 12.98 -13.68 -10.60
N GLU A 15 12.74 -14.78 -11.31
CA GLU A 15 12.07 -14.77 -12.62
C GLU A 15 10.63 -14.27 -12.50
N PHE A 16 9.91 -14.68 -11.46
CA PHE A 16 8.58 -14.19 -11.10
C PHE A 16 8.58 -12.66 -10.91
N VAL A 17 9.48 -12.13 -10.09
CA VAL A 17 9.59 -10.68 -9.81
C VAL A 17 9.97 -9.88 -11.06
N LEU A 18 10.82 -10.43 -11.93
CA LEU A 18 11.30 -9.74 -13.12
C LEU A 18 10.33 -9.79 -14.32
N PHE A 19 9.27 -10.61 -14.26
CA PHE A 19 8.33 -10.73 -15.38
C PHE A 19 7.66 -9.38 -15.73
N PRO A 20 7.06 -8.60 -14.81
CA PRO A 20 6.44 -7.32 -15.18
C PRO A 20 7.44 -6.28 -15.67
N VAL A 21 8.71 -6.31 -15.20
CA VAL A 21 9.77 -5.42 -15.70
C VAL A 21 10.03 -5.65 -17.20
N LYS A 22 9.82 -6.89 -17.68
CA LYS A 22 9.90 -7.23 -19.11
C LYS A 22 8.58 -6.93 -19.83
N LEU A 23 7.45 -7.25 -19.23
CA LEU A 23 6.11 -7.05 -19.79
C LEU A 23 5.88 -5.57 -20.11
N TYR A 24 6.20 -4.69 -19.18
CA TYR A 24 5.99 -3.24 -19.27
C TYR A 24 7.24 -2.46 -19.69
N GLN A 25 8.26 -3.10 -20.29
CA GLN A 25 9.56 -2.48 -20.55
C GLN A 25 9.52 -1.20 -21.42
N ASN A 26 8.47 -1.05 -22.23
CA ASN A 26 8.26 0.08 -23.14
C ASN A 26 7.11 0.99 -22.69
N ASP A 27 6.49 0.71 -21.54
CA ASP A 27 5.40 1.50 -21.01
C ASP A 27 5.96 2.72 -20.26
N PRO A 28 5.58 3.96 -20.64
CA PRO A 28 6.12 5.18 -20.04
C PRO A 28 5.57 5.44 -18.61
N TYR A 29 4.48 4.77 -18.21
CA TYR A 29 3.80 4.99 -16.94
C TYR A 29 4.15 3.93 -15.89
N TYR A 30 4.65 2.78 -16.33
CA TYR A 30 5.07 1.71 -15.41
C TYR A 30 6.30 2.11 -14.60
N VAL A 31 6.26 1.86 -13.31
CA VAL A 31 7.37 2.06 -12.37
C VAL A 31 7.66 0.73 -11.67
N PRO A 32 8.83 0.11 -11.94
CA PRO A 32 9.20 -1.11 -11.24
C PRO A 32 9.49 -0.81 -9.77
N ASP A 33 9.17 -1.77 -8.92
CA ASP A 33 9.59 -1.80 -7.52
C ASP A 33 11.07 -2.15 -7.37
N MET A 34 11.55 -2.08 -6.16
CA MET A 34 12.87 -2.58 -5.79
C MET A 34 12.90 -4.10 -5.89
N VAL A 35 13.58 -4.60 -6.92
CA VAL A 35 13.63 -6.05 -7.26
C VAL A 35 14.14 -6.89 -6.08
N GLY A 36 15.12 -6.37 -5.33
CA GLY A 36 15.69 -7.08 -4.17
C GLY A 36 14.67 -7.27 -3.05
N ASP A 37 13.90 -6.23 -2.76
CA ASP A 37 12.92 -6.22 -1.67
C ASP A 37 11.74 -7.13 -2.01
N GLN A 38 11.22 -7.06 -3.25
CA GLN A 38 10.17 -7.99 -3.69
C GLN A 38 10.58 -9.47 -3.63
N ILE A 39 11.84 -9.79 -3.97
CA ILE A 39 12.34 -11.16 -3.81
C ILE A 39 12.33 -11.59 -2.35
N ASN A 40 12.77 -10.71 -1.44
CA ASN A 40 12.80 -10.98 -0.01
C ASN A 40 11.38 -11.12 0.57
N ASP A 41 10.43 -10.29 0.14
CA ASP A 41 9.04 -10.35 0.57
C ASP A 41 8.34 -11.67 0.21
N LEU A 42 8.77 -12.32 -0.87
CA LEU A 42 8.24 -13.61 -1.31
C LEU A 42 9.02 -14.82 -0.73
N MET A 43 10.03 -14.59 0.11
CA MET A 43 10.83 -15.66 0.72
C MET A 43 10.44 -15.87 2.18
N PRO A 44 10.03 -17.09 2.57
CA PRO A 44 9.57 -17.37 3.94
C PRO A 44 10.61 -17.12 5.04
N ASP A 45 11.90 -17.25 4.72
CA ASP A 45 13.00 -16.98 5.65
C ASP A 45 13.33 -15.48 5.79
N ARG A 46 12.66 -14.60 5.02
CA ARG A 46 12.92 -13.15 4.98
C ARG A 46 11.73 -12.29 5.35
N ASN A 47 10.53 -12.76 5.11
CA ASN A 47 9.32 -12.00 5.39
C ASN A 47 8.60 -12.52 6.64
N PRO A 48 8.55 -11.73 7.73
CA PRO A 48 7.87 -12.13 8.97
C PRO A 48 6.37 -12.43 8.79
N ALA A 49 5.74 -11.95 7.73
CA ALA A 49 4.32 -12.25 7.47
C ALA A 49 4.05 -13.75 7.29
N PHE A 50 5.05 -14.56 6.93
CA PHE A 50 4.91 -16.00 6.85
C PHE A 50 4.69 -16.70 8.23
N GLU A 51 4.77 -15.95 9.33
CA GLU A 51 4.35 -16.47 10.65
C GLU A 51 2.84 -16.78 10.69
N TYR A 52 2.03 -16.07 9.86
CA TYR A 52 0.58 -16.25 9.81
C TYR A 52 0.01 -16.34 8.40
N CYS A 53 0.86 -16.23 7.38
CA CYS A 53 0.48 -16.37 5.98
C CYS A 53 1.10 -17.61 5.35
N GLU A 54 0.39 -18.17 4.38
CA GLU A 54 0.92 -19.14 3.43
C GLU A 54 0.85 -18.55 2.03
N ALA A 55 1.88 -18.74 1.20
CA ALA A 55 1.88 -18.21 -0.15
C ALA A 55 2.43 -19.20 -1.16
N ARG A 56 1.86 -19.16 -2.37
CA ARG A 56 2.31 -19.93 -3.52
C ARG A 56 2.38 -19.05 -4.75
N CYS A 57 3.55 -18.96 -5.37
CA CYS A 57 3.79 -18.18 -6.58
C CYS A 57 3.69 -19.07 -7.81
N PHE A 58 2.87 -18.69 -8.78
CA PHE A 58 2.62 -19.43 -10.02
C PHE A 58 3.20 -18.68 -11.22
N LEU A 59 3.88 -19.38 -12.10
CA LEU A 59 4.40 -18.89 -13.39
C LEU A 59 3.73 -19.66 -14.53
N ALA A 60 3.10 -18.95 -15.46
CA ALA A 60 2.56 -19.50 -16.70
C ALA A 60 3.63 -19.46 -17.80
N TYR A 61 3.78 -20.58 -18.50
CA TYR A 61 4.75 -20.76 -19.58
C TYR A 61 4.05 -21.13 -20.88
N ARG A 62 4.51 -20.55 -21.98
CA ARG A 62 4.19 -20.95 -23.34
C ARG A 62 5.49 -21.05 -24.14
N ASN A 63 5.74 -22.21 -24.75
CA ASN A 63 6.97 -22.47 -25.54
C ASN A 63 8.27 -22.11 -24.76
N GLY A 64 8.30 -22.45 -23.47
CA GLY A 64 9.45 -22.20 -22.59
C GLY A 64 9.62 -20.75 -22.11
N LYS A 65 8.75 -19.82 -22.53
CA LYS A 65 8.77 -18.41 -22.10
C LYS A 65 7.69 -18.15 -21.06
N ILE A 66 8.00 -17.33 -20.05
CA ILE A 66 7.01 -16.86 -19.08
C ILE A 66 6.07 -15.88 -19.78
N VAL A 67 4.76 -16.12 -19.66
CA VAL A 67 3.68 -15.33 -20.26
C VAL A 67 2.72 -14.78 -19.23
N GLY A 68 2.85 -15.18 -17.96
CA GLY A 68 2.07 -14.62 -16.86
C GLY A 68 2.55 -15.13 -15.51
N ARG A 69 2.09 -14.46 -14.46
CA ARG A 69 2.36 -14.80 -13.06
C ARG A 69 1.17 -14.47 -12.17
N VAL A 70 1.03 -15.16 -11.05
CA VAL A 70 0.12 -14.80 -9.96
C VAL A 70 0.63 -15.44 -8.66
N ALA A 71 0.41 -14.79 -7.52
CA ALA A 71 0.60 -15.38 -6.21
C ALA A 71 -0.76 -15.56 -5.53
N GLY A 72 -0.97 -16.73 -4.90
CA GLY A 72 -2.05 -16.95 -3.94
C GLY A 72 -1.49 -16.81 -2.53
N ILE A 73 -2.14 -16.03 -1.67
CA ILE A 73 -1.73 -15.76 -0.30
C ILE A 73 -2.90 -16.03 0.64
N LEU A 74 -2.76 -17.00 1.54
CA LEU A 74 -3.68 -17.21 2.65
C LEU A 74 -3.21 -16.38 3.84
N ASN A 75 -3.96 -15.34 4.20
CA ASN A 75 -3.72 -14.58 5.43
C ASN A 75 -4.68 -15.08 6.52
N LYS A 76 -4.19 -15.96 7.40
CA LYS A 76 -5.02 -16.60 8.45
C LYS A 76 -5.59 -15.57 9.42
N ARG A 77 -4.81 -14.55 9.80
CA ARG A 77 -5.26 -13.51 10.74
C ARG A 77 -6.34 -12.62 10.13
N ALA A 78 -6.23 -12.29 8.84
CA ALA A 78 -7.28 -11.51 8.16
C ALA A 78 -8.58 -12.32 8.03
N ASN A 79 -8.48 -13.60 7.70
CA ASN A 79 -9.62 -14.50 7.61
C ASN A 79 -10.31 -14.65 8.99
N GLU A 80 -9.53 -14.84 10.05
CA GLU A 80 -10.03 -14.93 11.42
C GLU A 80 -10.70 -13.62 11.87
N LYS A 81 -10.04 -12.47 11.64
CA LYS A 81 -10.58 -11.15 11.97
C LYS A 81 -11.95 -10.91 11.31
N ASN A 82 -12.05 -11.24 10.03
CA ASN A 82 -13.26 -10.96 9.23
C ASN A 82 -14.27 -12.11 9.25
N ASN A 83 -13.95 -13.23 9.93
CA ASN A 83 -14.77 -14.44 9.95
C ASN A 83 -15.09 -14.97 8.54
N VAL A 84 -14.08 -15.03 7.68
CA VAL A 84 -14.15 -15.50 6.29
C VAL A 84 -13.06 -16.54 6.04
N ASN A 85 -13.12 -17.25 4.92
CA ASN A 85 -12.03 -18.12 4.46
C ASN A 85 -11.74 -17.82 2.98
N TYR A 86 -11.00 -16.74 2.73
CA TYR A 86 -10.68 -16.26 1.40
C TYR A 86 -9.20 -16.42 1.10
N LEU A 87 -8.88 -16.73 -0.15
CA LEU A 87 -7.52 -16.67 -0.67
C LEU A 87 -7.30 -15.31 -1.33
N ARG A 88 -6.29 -14.57 -0.89
CA ARG A 88 -5.83 -13.36 -1.58
C ARG A 88 -5.09 -13.75 -2.86
N PHE A 89 -5.34 -13.05 -3.96
CA PHE A 89 -4.39 -13.06 -5.09
C PHE A 89 -3.57 -11.76 -5.09
N ALA A 90 -2.31 -11.88 -5.51
CA ALA A 90 -1.37 -10.78 -5.65
C ALA A 90 -0.49 -10.98 -6.88
N PHE A 91 0.22 -9.95 -7.34
CA PHE A 91 1.18 -10.06 -8.45
C PHE A 91 0.58 -10.70 -9.71
N PHE A 92 -0.66 -10.38 -10.03
CA PHE A 92 -1.36 -10.94 -11.18
C PHE A 92 -1.00 -10.13 -12.43
N ASP A 93 0.04 -10.59 -13.15
CA ASP A 93 0.51 -9.98 -14.39
C ASP A 93 0.53 -11.01 -15.52
N PHE A 94 0.07 -10.62 -16.72
CA PHE A 94 -0.07 -11.52 -17.85
C PHE A 94 -0.10 -10.75 -19.17
N ILE A 95 0.27 -11.45 -20.28
CA ILE A 95 0.03 -10.95 -21.63
C ILE A 95 -1.47 -10.99 -21.95
N ASP A 96 -1.93 -10.17 -22.88
CA ASP A 96 -3.33 -10.13 -23.32
C ASP A 96 -3.71 -11.43 -24.05
N ASP A 97 -4.07 -12.46 -23.27
CA ASP A 97 -4.37 -13.79 -23.78
C ASP A 97 -5.26 -14.59 -22.81
N PRO A 98 -6.49 -14.94 -23.23
CA PRO A 98 -7.41 -15.68 -22.39
C PRO A 98 -6.91 -17.04 -21.90
N GLU A 99 -6.15 -17.79 -22.72
CA GLU A 99 -5.59 -19.08 -22.32
C GLU A 99 -4.63 -18.94 -21.13
N VAL A 100 -3.87 -17.81 -21.08
CA VAL A 100 -2.93 -17.54 -19.99
C VAL A 100 -3.67 -17.23 -18.69
N THR A 101 -4.70 -16.37 -18.76
CA THR A 101 -5.47 -15.99 -17.56
C THR A 101 -6.33 -17.14 -17.05
N ASP A 102 -6.89 -17.97 -17.93
CA ASP A 102 -7.61 -19.19 -17.53
C ASP A 102 -6.71 -20.17 -16.81
N ALA A 103 -5.50 -20.42 -17.33
CA ALA A 103 -4.54 -21.32 -16.72
C ALA A 103 -4.07 -20.82 -15.34
N LEU A 104 -3.78 -19.51 -15.19
CA LEU A 104 -3.41 -18.91 -13.91
C LEU A 104 -4.54 -18.93 -12.91
N TYR A 105 -5.76 -18.59 -13.35
CA TYR A 105 -6.95 -18.66 -12.50
C TYR A 105 -7.24 -20.08 -12.03
N ALA A 106 -7.15 -21.08 -12.93
CA ALA A 106 -7.36 -22.47 -12.55
C ALA A 106 -6.38 -22.92 -11.47
N ALA A 107 -5.08 -22.62 -11.63
CA ALA A 107 -4.05 -22.94 -10.63
C ALA A 107 -4.32 -22.25 -9.28
N LEU A 108 -4.78 -21.00 -9.32
CA LEU A 108 -5.14 -20.24 -8.11
C LEU A 108 -6.39 -20.81 -7.44
N ALA A 109 -7.42 -21.18 -8.21
CA ALA A 109 -8.66 -21.77 -7.72
C ALA A 109 -8.43 -23.17 -7.11
N ASP A 110 -7.55 -23.98 -7.72
CA ASP A 110 -7.17 -25.27 -7.17
C ASP A 110 -6.41 -25.12 -5.83
N TYR A 111 -5.53 -24.14 -5.74
CA TYR A 111 -4.86 -23.82 -4.48
C TYR A 111 -5.82 -23.30 -3.41
N ALA A 112 -6.80 -22.46 -3.78
CA ALA A 112 -7.83 -22.01 -2.87
C ALA A 112 -8.67 -23.18 -2.33
N ARG A 113 -9.07 -24.12 -3.18
CA ARG A 113 -9.78 -25.34 -2.77
C ARG A 113 -8.96 -26.24 -1.88
N GLU A 114 -7.64 -26.43 -2.18
CA GLU A 114 -6.70 -27.18 -1.35
C GLU A 114 -6.67 -26.64 0.09
N LEU A 115 -6.77 -25.29 0.25
CA LEU A 115 -6.79 -24.62 1.53
C LEU A 115 -8.19 -24.49 2.16
N GLY A 116 -9.22 -25.03 1.51
CA GLY A 116 -10.62 -24.92 1.97
C GLY A 116 -11.21 -23.53 1.85
N CYS A 117 -10.60 -22.62 1.05
CA CYS A 117 -11.13 -21.29 0.83
C CYS A 117 -12.40 -21.32 -0.02
N VAL A 118 -13.33 -20.39 0.26
CA VAL A 118 -14.62 -20.28 -0.44
C VAL A 118 -14.64 -19.18 -1.50
N ALA A 119 -13.65 -18.27 -1.44
CA ALA A 119 -13.52 -17.17 -2.40
C ALA A 119 -12.06 -16.86 -2.71
N ILE A 120 -11.85 -16.17 -3.83
CA ILE A 120 -10.57 -15.56 -4.20
C ILE A 120 -10.80 -14.06 -4.33
N HIS A 121 -9.98 -13.24 -3.67
CA HIS A 121 -10.07 -11.79 -3.72
C HIS A 121 -8.70 -11.11 -3.84
N GLY A 122 -8.69 -9.85 -4.30
CA GLY A 122 -7.45 -9.11 -4.50
C GLY A 122 -7.48 -8.16 -5.71
N PRO A 123 -6.33 -7.65 -6.14
CA PRO A 123 -5.00 -7.97 -5.61
C PRO A 123 -4.75 -7.34 -4.24
N GLN A 124 -4.22 -8.14 -3.32
CA GLN A 124 -3.75 -7.75 -1.99
C GLN A 124 -2.51 -8.55 -1.61
N GLY A 125 -1.55 -7.92 -0.93
CA GLY A 125 -0.36 -8.58 -0.41
C GLY A 125 -0.58 -9.32 0.91
N PHE A 126 0.51 -9.53 1.62
CA PHE A 126 0.52 -10.19 2.93
C PHE A 126 -0.13 -9.32 4.01
N SER A 127 0.06 -8.00 3.94
CA SER A 127 -0.47 -7.00 4.86
C SER A 127 -0.91 -5.75 4.11
N ASP A 128 -1.52 -4.80 4.81
CA ASP A 128 -1.90 -3.48 4.32
C ASP A 128 -0.69 -2.59 3.94
N MET A 129 0.51 -2.95 4.40
CA MET A 129 1.76 -2.30 4.00
C MET A 129 2.23 -2.72 2.59
N ASP A 130 1.65 -3.76 2.04
CA ASP A 130 1.94 -4.24 0.69
C ASP A 130 1.05 -3.54 -0.35
N ARG A 131 1.27 -3.86 -1.61
CA ARG A 131 0.48 -3.31 -2.70
C ARG A 131 -0.93 -3.84 -2.72
N GLU A 132 -1.88 -2.94 -2.96
CA GLU A 132 -3.29 -3.24 -3.05
C GLU A 132 -3.92 -2.65 -4.31
N GLY A 133 -4.96 -3.32 -4.79
CA GLY A 133 -5.84 -2.86 -5.86
C GLY A 133 -5.21 -2.85 -7.26
N MET A 134 -5.93 -3.40 -8.21
CA MET A 134 -5.66 -3.31 -9.65
C MET A 134 -6.06 -1.92 -10.17
N LEU A 135 -5.24 -1.30 -11.00
CA LEU A 135 -5.56 -0.01 -11.62
C LEU A 135 -6.80 -0.14 -12.53
N VAL A 136 -7.79 0.72 -12.32
CA VAL A 136 -9.04 0.76 -13.12
C VAL A 136 -9.27 2.11 -13.79
N GLU A 137 -8.64 3.20 -13.30
CA GLU A 137 -8.64 4.54 -13.91
C GLU A 137 -7.24 5.17 -13.75
N GLY A 138 -6.85 6.02 -14.71
CA GLY A 138 -5.55 6.72 -14.67
C GLY A 138 -4.39 5.93 -15.26
N PHE A 139 -4.65 5.09 -16.27
CA PHE A 139 -3.64 4.28 -16.97
C PHE A 139 -2.56 5.13 -17.67
N ASP A 140 -2.87 6.40 -17.97
CA ASP A 140 -2.01 7.40 -18.59
C ASP A 140 -1.23 8.24 -17.56
N ARG A 141 -1.20 7.82 -16.30
CA ARG A 141 -0.51 8.50 -15.21
C ARG A 141 0.70 7.71 -14.74
N LEU A 142 1.80 8.42 -14.46
CA LEU A 142 3.00 7.79 -13.90
C LEU A 142 2.64 7.06 -12.60
N SER A 143 2.97 5.77 -12.53
CA SER A 143 2.75 4.97 -11.33
C SER A 143 3.72 5.37 -10.21
N GLN A 144 3.37 5.05 -8.98
CA GLN A 144 4.29 5.05 -7.86
C GLN A 144 4.93 3.65 -7.75
N PHE A 145 6.11 3.55 -7.17
CA PHE A 145 6.84 2.27 -7.13
C PHE A 145 6.23 1.24 -6.15
N TYR A 146 5.43 1.69 -5.20
CA TYR A 146 4.82 0.87 -4.15
C TYR A 146 3.35 0.51 -4.44
N VAL A 147 2.86 0.69 -5.67
CA VAL A 147 1.51 0.31 -6.10
C VAL A 147 1.58 -0.57 -7.34
N TYR A 148 0.51 -1.34 -7.62
CA TYR A 148 0.41 -2.10 -8.86
C TYR A 148 0.21 -1.18 -10.07
N TYR A 149 0.76 -1.56 -11.21
CA TYR A 149 0.44 -1.04 -12.54
C TYR A 149 -0.02 -2.19 -13.42
N ASN A 150 -0.99 -1.94 -14.25
CA ASN A 150 -1.50 -2.89 -15.23
C ASN A 150 -2.07 -2.16 -16.44
N HIS A 151 -2.14 -2.87 -17.57
CA HIS A 151 -2.81 -2.37 -18.77
C HIS A 151 -4.34 -2.44 -18.65
N PRO A 152 -5.10 -1.63 -19.45
CA PRO A 152 -6.56 -1.64 -19.44
C PRO A 152 -7.20 -2.99 -19.72
N TYR A 153 -6.60 -3.85 -20.58
CA TYR A 153 -7.13 -5.16 -20.94
C TYR A 153 -7.30 -6.12 -19.74
N TYR A 154 -6.64 -5.85 -18.62
CA TYR A 154 -6.81 -6.63 -17.39
C TYR A 154 -8.25 -6.63 -16.91
N LEU A 155 -8.98 -5.52 -17.08
CA LEU A 155 -10.36 -5.40 -16.63
C LEU A 155 -11.30 -6.34 -17.42
N ASP A 156 -11.05 -6.49 -18.72
CA ASP A 156 -11.83 -7.41 -19.57
C ASP A 156 -11.59 -8.86 -19.14
N HIS A 157 -10.34 -9.21 -18.82
CA HIS A 157 -10.02 -10.53 -18.29
C HIS A 157 -10.65 -10.78 -16.92
N MET A 158 -10.64 -9.81 -16.00
CA MET A 158 -11.27 -9.94 -14.69
C MET A 158 -12.78 -10.16 -14.83
N ALA A 159 -13.45 -9.37 -15.68
CA ALA A 159 -14.88 -9.53 -15.97
C ALA A 159 -15.17 -10.91 -16.59
N ARG A 160 -14.39 -11.32 -17.58
CA ARG A 160 -14.51 -12.64 -18.24
C ARG A 160 -14.31 -13.80 -17.26
N LEU A 161 -13.39 -13.65 -16.31
CA LEU A 161 -13.18 -14.62 -15.23
C LEU A 161 -14.25 -14.57 -14.14
N GLY A 162 -15.24 -13.68 -14.24
CA GLY A 162 -16.36 -13.58 -13.30
C GLY A 162 -16.00 -12.92 -11.96
N PHE A 163 -14.95 -12.13 -11.92
CA PHE A 163 -14.64 -11.30 -10.77
C PHE A 163 -15.49 -10.03 -10.77
N VAL A 164 -15.96 -9.62 -9.60
CA VAL A 164 -16.71 -8.38 -9.39
C VAL A 164 -15.99 -7.46 -8.42
N LYS A 165 -16.40 -6.20 -8.36
CA LYS A 165 -15.85 -5.22 -7.42
C LYS A 165 -16.09 -5.66 -5.98
N GLU A 166 -15.05 -5.60 -5.15
CA GLU A 166 -15.15 -5.72 -3.70
C GLU A 166 -15.04 -4.33 -3.04
N VAL A 167 -13.91 -3.63 -3.22
CA VAL A 167 -13.70 -2.24 -2.79
C VAL A 167 -12.85 -1.48 -3.79
N ASP A 168 -12.95 -0.14 -3.76
CA ASP A 168 -12.10 0.75 -4.53
C ASP A 168 -11.24 1.63 -3.59
N TRP A 169 -10.05 1.98 -4.08
CA TRP A 169 -9.21 3.04 -3.56
C TRP A 169 -9.07 4.15 -4.60
N VAL A 170 -8.91 5.37 -4.13
CA VAL A 170 -8.67 6.56 -4.95
C VAL A 170 -7.35 7.20 -4.57
N GLU A 171 -6.66 7.78 -5.55
CA GLU A 171 -5.40 8.50 -5.36
C GLU A 171 -5.55 9.92 -5.86
N TYR A 172 -4.98 10.87 -5.11
CA TYR A 172 -5.04 12.29 -5.42
C TYR A 172 -3.65 12.83 -5.79
N LEU A 173 -3.62 13.64 -6.83
CA LEU A 173 -2.51 14.53 -7.15
C LEU A 173 -2.83 15.92 -6.60
N ILE A 174 -2.04 16.36 -5.63
CA ILE A 174 -2.22 17.63 -4.94
C ILE A 174 -1.22 18.63 -5.52
N HIS A 175 -1.71 19.74 -6.01
CA HIS A 175 -0.89 20.88 -6.46
C HIS A 175 -0.47 21.67 -5.22
N ILE A 176 0.83 21.73 -4.93
CA ILE A 176 1.35 22.46 -3.78
C ILE A 176 1.25 23.95 -4.09
N PRO A 177 0.50 24.74 -3.28
CA PRO A 177 0.39 26.18 -3.46
C PRO A 177 1.69 26.90 -3.05
N ASP A 178 1.84 28.16 -3.46
CA ASP A 178 2.99 28.98 -3.08
C ASP A 178 2.95 29.34 -1.58
N GLU A 179 1.75 29.40 -0.99
CA GLU A 179 1.52 29.75 0.42
C GLU A 179 0.53 28.77 1.08
N VAL A 180 0.61 28.67 2.39
CA VAL A 180 -0.39 27.90 3.17
C VAL A 180 -1.75 28.57 3.05
N PRO A 181 -2.82 27.84 2.65
CA PRO A 181 -4.16 28.41 2.57
C PRO A 181 -4.61 29.02 3.90
N GLU A 182 -5.10 30.26 3.88
CA GLU A 182 -5.50 31.00 5.08
C GLU A 182 -6.53 30.23 5.92
N LYS A 183 -7.47 29.56 5.26
CA LYS A 183 -8.46 28.70 5.92
C LYS A 183 -7.82 27.58 6.73
N LEU A 184 -6.79 26.92 6.18
CA LEU A 184 -6.05 25.86 6.89
C LEU A 184 -5.30 26.45 8.07
N ALA A 185 -4.57 27.57 7.89
CA ALA A 185 -3.81 28.22 8.95
C ALA A 185 -4.71 28.63 10.14
N LYS A 186 -5.91 29.21 9.88
CA LYS A 186 -6.88 29.55 10.92
C LYS A 186 -7.40 28.32 11.69
N LEU A 187 -7.67 27.22 10.98
CA LEU A 187 -8.13 25.99 11.62
C LEU A 187 -7.04 25.37 12.51
N VAL A 188 -5.80 25.35 12.03
CA VAL A 188 -4.65 24.84 12.81
C VAL A 188 -4.38 25.72 14.04
N GLU A 189 -4.41 27.04 13.91
CA GLU A 189 -4.27 27.96 15.05
C GLU A 189 -5.33 27.70 16.12
N ARG A 190 -6.57 27.47 15.70
CA ARG A 190 -7.67 27.12 16.62
C ARG A 190 -7.40 25.79 17.33
N THR A 191 -6.95 24.76 16.59
CA THR A 191 -6.60 23.45 17.18
C THR A 191 -5.50 23.59 18.23
N ARG A 192 -4.43 24.34 17.90
CA ARG A 192 -3.28 24.56 18.81
C ARG A 192 -3.65 25.36 20.06
N LYS A 193 -4.68 26.21 20.04
CA LYS A 193 -5.20 26.92 21.23
C LYS A 193 -5.91 25.99 22.20
N HIS A 194 -6.47 24.88 21.71
CA HIS A 194 -7.23 23.94 22.53
C HIS A 194 -6.44 22.69 22.95
N MET A 195 -5.32 22.43 22.29
CA MET A 195 -4.51 21.24 22.51
C MET A 195 -3.01 21.61 22.57
N SER A 196 -2.33 21.16 23.61
CA SER A 196 -0.86 21.26 23.72
C SER A 196 -0.23 20.22 22.80
N LEU A 197 0.08 20.63 21.57
CA LEU A 197 0.66 19.75 20.54
C LEU A 197 2.07 20.19 20.21
N GLU A 198 2.99 19.24 20.18
CA GLU A 198 4.40 19.44 19.81
C GLU A 198 4.74 18.60 18.58
N ILE A 199 5.42 19.21 17.59
CA ILE A 199 6.00 18.53 16.45
C ILE A 199 7.43 18.19 16.77
N ARG A 200 7.81 16.90 16.71
CA ARG A 200 9.15 16.42 17.03
C ARG A 200 10.17 16.79 15.96
N ASP A 201 11.33 17.22 16.44
CA ASP A 201 12.52 17.38 15.61
C ASP A 201 13.19 16.02 15.34
N LEU A 202 13.32 15.69 14.07
CA LEU A 202 13.91 14.43 13.59
C LEU A 202 15.40 14.55 13.22
N SER A 203 16.06 15.66 13.57
CA SER A 203 17.49 15.85 13.33
C SER A 203 18.35 14.92 14.19
N ILE A 204 17.85 14.53 15.37
CA ILE A 204 18.54 13.65 16.32
C ILE A 204 18.33 12.19 15.92
N LYS A 205 19.21 11.70 15.05
CA LYS A 205 19.09 10.36 14.44
C LYS A 205 18.96 9.20 15.44
N LYS A 206 19.55 9.30 16.64
CA LYS A 206 19.46 8.26 17.68
C LYS A 206 18.03 8.03 18.18
N ASN A 207 17.14 9.00 18.04
CA ASN A 207 15.75 8.90 18.48
C ASN A 207 14.83 8.33 17.40
N LEU A 208 15.26 8.29 16.13
CA LEU A 208 14.41 7.84 15.00
C LEU A 208 13.86 6.42 15.17
N PRO A 209 14.62 5.41 15.65
CA PRO A 209 14.05 4.08 15.84
C PRO A 209 12.88 4.06 16.83
N LYS A 210 12.99 4.82 17.97
CA LYS A 210 11.88 4.98 18.91
C LYS A 210 10.67 5.61 18.23
N TYR A 211 10.89 6.73 17.53
CA TYR A 211 9.80 7.43 16.86
C TYR A 211 9.11 6.57 15.79
N LEU A 212 9.86 5.77 15.05
CA LEU A 212 9.28 4.83 14.08
C LEU A 212 8.51 3.70 14.75
N HIS A 213 8.98 3.21 15.90
CA HIS A 213 8.21 2.28 16.70
C HIS A 213 6.86 2.88 17.11
N ASP A 214 6.86 4.10 17.68
CA ASP A 214 5.62 4.81 18.05
C ASP A 214 4.69 5.03 16.84
N VAL A 215 5.24 5.30 15.64
CA VAL A 215 4.48 5.39 14.37
C VAL A 215 3.78 4.07 14.07
N PHE A 216 4.45 2.93 14.16
CA PHE A 216 3.84 1.65 13.82
C PHE A 216 2.87 1.14 14.90
N GLU A 217 3.07 1.49 16.16
CA GLU A 217 2.07 1.25 17.22
C GLU A 217 0.79 2.05 16.95
N LEU A 218 0.91 3.36 16.66
CA LEU A 218 -0.24 4.18 16.31
C LEU A 218 -0.88 3.76 14.97
N TYR A 219 -0.08 3.29 14.01
CA TYR A 219 -0.58 2.69 12.77
C TYR A 219 -1.47 1.49 13.08
N ASN A 220 -1.00 0.55 13.90
CA ASN A 220 -1.79 -0.61 14.30
C ASN A 220 -3.14 -0.21 14.94
N GLU A 221 -3.13 0.83 15.79
CA GLU A 221 -4.35 1.31 16.45
C GLU A 221 -5.30 2.01 15.47
N ALA A 222 -4.78 2.89 14.60
CA ALA A 222 -5.61 3.75 13.75
C ALA A 222 -6.14 3.05 12.50
N TYR A 223 -5.39 2.08 11.95
CA TYR A 223 -5.70 1.44 10.67
C TYR A 223 -6.54 0.17 10.79
N GLN A 224 -6.71 -0.38 11.99
CA GLN A 224 -7.43 -1.66 12.18
C GLN A 224 -8.87 -1.68 11.63
N VAL A 225 -9.48 -0.51 11.41
CA VAL A 225 -10.83 -0.37 10.82
C VAL A 225 -10.82 -0.41 9.29
N LEU A 226 -9.64 -0.41 8.64
CA LEU A 226 -9.53 -0.40 7.19
C LEU A 226 -9.68 -1.81 6.62
N PHE A 227 -10.20 -1.86 5.39
CA PHE A 227 -10.34 -3.10 4.64
C PHE A 227 -8.98 -3.76 4.42
N GLY A 228 -8.91 -5.06 4.63
CA GLY A 228 -7.69 -5.85 4.43
C GLY A 228 -6.63 -5.73 5.54
N MET A 229 -6.77 -4.74 6.43
CA MET A 229 -5.80 -4.45 7.49
C MET A 229 -5.75 -5.56 8.56
N VAL A 230 -4.52 -5.94 8.91
CA VAL A 230 -4.17 -6.81 10.03
C VAL A 230 -3.06 -6.15 10.83
N PRO A 231 -3.16 -6.02 12.15
CA PRO A 231 -2.11 -5.41 12.96
C PRO A 231 -0.75 -6.07 12.74
N LEU A 232 0.29 -5.24 12.58
CA LEU A 232 1.67 -5.70 12.37
C LEU A 232 2.17 -6.42 13.62
N THR A 233 2.89 -7.51 13.42
CA THR A 233 3.61 -8.19 14.50
C THR A 233 4.86 -7.40 14.91
N PRO A 234 5.41 -7.63 16.12
CA PRO A 234 6.66 -6.97 16.55
C PRO A 234 7.80 -7.14 15.55
N LYS A 235 7.94 -8.32 14.92
CA LYS A 235 8.96 -8.57 13.90
C LYS A 235 8.71 -7.78 12.60
N GLN A 236 7.44 -7.58 12.23
CA GLN A 236 7.09 -6.73 11.09
C GLN A 236 7.37 -5.26 11.41
N ILE A 237 7.05 -4.79 12.61
CA ILE A 237 7.39 -3.43 13.07
C ILE A 237 8.90 -3.21 13.01
N GLU A 238 9.71 -4.16 13.47
CA GLU A 238 11.18 -4.09 13.38
C GLU A 238 11.64 -4.00 11.91
N LYS A 239 11.12 -4.90 11.04
CA LYS A 239 11.42 -4.87 9.59
C LYS A 239 11.10 -3.51 8.98
N TYR A 240 9.87 -3.03 9.15
CA TYR A 240 9.44 -1.76 8.56
C TYR A 240 10.16 -0.54 9.18
N THR A 241 10.50 -0.60 10.46
CA THR A 241 11.35 0.42 11.09
C THR A 241 12.68 0.55 10.34
N HIS A 242 13.35 -0.56 10.04
CA HIS A 242 14.59 -0.55 9.26
C HIS A 242 14.39 -0.04 7.82
N GLU A 243 13.31 -0.40 7.16
CA GLU A 243 13.02 0.00 5.79
C GLU A 243 12.66 1.49 5.67
N PHE A 244 11.90 2.03 6.63
CA PHE A 244 11.49 3.43 6.63
C PHE A 244 12.56 4.38 7.19
N LEU A 245 13.48 3.91 8.02
CA LEU A 245 14.52 4.74 8.64
C LEU A 245 15.30 5.64 7.67
N PRO A 246 15.68 5.21 6.45
CA PRO A 246 16.35 6.07 5.47
C PRO A 246 15.46 7.16 4.87
N LEU A 247 14.14 7.00 4.91
CA LEU A 247 13.15 7.90 4.30
C LEU A 247 12.70 8.99 5.27
N VAL A 248 12.70 8.68 6.60
CA VAL A 248 12.21 9.60 7.64
C VAL A 248 13.20 10.74 7.91
N ASN A 249 12.71 11.97 7.77
CA ASN A 249 13.48 13.19 8.02
C ASN A 249 12.55 14.40 8.23
N ASN A 250 13.11 15.53 8.69
CA ASN A 250 12.35 16.76 8.94
C ASN A 250 11.71 17.40 7.71
N LYS A 251 12.10 17.02 6.49
CA LYS A 251 11.58 17.64 5.26
C LYS A 251 10.26 17.05 4.80
N THR A 252 10.00 15.79 5.16
CA THR A 252 8.90 14.99 4.59
C THR A 252 8.10 14.21 5.63
N THR A 253 8.44 14.38 6.92
CA THR A 253 7.77 13.67 8.02
C THR A 253 7.32 14.66 9.09
N CYS A 254 6.10 14.45 9.62
CA CYS A 254 5.54 15.17 10.74
C CYS A 254 5.12 14.17 11.82
N LEU A 255 5.65 14.30 13.03
CA LEU A 255 5.27 13.49 14.19
C LEU A 255 4.73 14.43 15.27
N VAL A 256 3.49 14.23 15.69
CA VAL A 256 2.79 15.09 16.65
C VAL A 256 2.62 14.34 17.97
N TYR A 257 3.06 14.97 19.04
CA TYR A 257 2.98 14.46 20.41
C TYR A 257 2.14 15.42 21.27
N ASN A 258 1.56 14.90 22.34
CA ASN A 258 0.87 15.68 23.37
C ASN A 258 1.88 16.07 24.50
N ASP A 259 1.36 16.78 25.51
CA ASP A 259 2.11 17.20 26.71
C ASP A 259 2.53 16.04 27.63
N LYS A 260 2.02 14.83 27.41
CA LYS A 260 2.40 13.61 28.12
C LYS A 260 3.48 12.79 27.41
N ASP A 261 4.10 13.32 26.37
CA ASP A 261 5.06 12.60 25.50
C ASP A 261 4.46 11.37 24.80
N GLU A 262 3.14 11.40 24.51
CA GLU A 262 2.45 10.35 23.74
C GLU A 262 2.27 10.82 22.29
N MET A 263 2.53 9.94 21.32
CA MET A 263 2.23 10.24 19.92
C MET A 263 0.71 10.28 19.70
N VAL A 264 0.23 11.38 19.13
CA VAL A 264 -1.20 11.59 18.83
C VAL A 264 -1.49 11.62 17.33
N GLY A 265 -0.46 11.72 16.51
CA GLY A 265 -0.62 11.65 15.07
C GLY A 265 0.70 11.74 14.35
N PHE A 266 0.71 11.27 13.11
CA PHE A 266 1.86 11.34 12.24
C PHE A 266 1.46 11.49 10.77
N GLY A 267 2.39 12.03 9.97
CA GLY A 267 2.35 12.00 8.52
C GLY A 267 3.74 11.70 7.97
N VAL A 268 3.87 10.70 7.12
CA VAL A 268 5.12 10.25 6.52
C VAL A 268 5.03 10.31 5.02
N GLY A 269 5.95 11.01 4.40
CA GLY A 269 6.15 11.03 2.96
C GLY A 269 7.63 10.93 2.61
N ALA A 270 7.93 10.82 1.34
CA ALA A 270 9.28 10.88 0.82
C ALA A 270 9.31 11.52 -0.58
N PRO A 271 10.46 12.09 -1.00
CA PRO A 271 10.63 12.50 -2.39
C PRO A 271 10.37 11.32 -3.33
N SER A 272 9.58 11.53 -4.39
CA SER A 272 9.17 10.44 -5.27
C SER A 272 10.37 9.72 -5.89
N LEU A 273 10.38 8.41 -5.78
CA LEU A 273 11.40 7.53 -6.39
C LEU A 273 10.99 7.02 -7.78
N SER A 274 9.79 7.33 -8.26
CA SER A 274 9.22 6.75 -9.48
C SER A 274 10.14 6.90 -10.69
N ARG A 275 10.65 8.10 -10.97
CA ARG A 275 11.58 8.33 -12.10
C ARG A 275 12.94 7.65 -11.91
N ALA A 276 13.42 7.54 -10.67
CA ALA A 276 14.67 6.83 -10.38
C ALA A 276 14.50 5.34 -10.63
N ASN A 277 13.41 4.75 -10.16
CA ASN A 277 13.10 3.33 -10.34
C ASN A 277 12.87 2.95 -11.81
N GLN A 278 12.24 3.83 -12.60
CA GLN A 278 12.15 3.62 -14.05
C GLN A 278 13.55 3.51 -14.69
N LYS A 279 14.45 4.45 -14.38
CA LYS A 279 15.82 4.46 -14.93
C LYS A 279 16.63 3.24 -14.52
N THR A 280 16.47 2.77 -13.30
CA THR A 280 17.21 1.63 -12.75
C THR A 280 16.54 0.29 -12.99
N ARG A 281 15.29 0.29 -13.51
CA ARG A 281 14.43 -0.90 -13.61
C ARG A 281 14.32 -1.63 -12.27
N GLY A 282 14.19 -0.85 -11.16
CA GLY A 282 14.09 -1.36 -9.81
C GLY A 282 15.37 -2.00 -9.24
N ARG A 283 16.54 -1.77 -9.85
CA ARG A 283 17.81 -2.35 -9.40
C ARG A 283 18.71 -1.31 -8.77
N LEU A 284 19.12 -1.52 -7.52
CA LEU A 284 20.08 -0.65 -6.83
C LEU A 284 21.53 -0.89 -7.27
N PHE A 285 21.90 -2.14 -7.57
CA PHE A 285 23.26 -2.50 -7.93
C PHE A 285 23.39 -2.85 -9.41
N PRO A 286 24.56 -2.54 -10.06
CA PRO A 286 25.74 -1.92 -9.45
C PRO A 286 25.66 -0.40 -9.28
N PHE A 287 24.86 0.36 -10.07
CA PHE A 287 24.88 1.84 -10.07
C PHE A 287 23.50 2.48 -9.85
N GLY A 288 22.44 1.70 -9.65
CA GLY A 288 21.08 2.20 -9.49
C GLY A 288 20.88 3.01 -8.19
N TRP A 289 21.73 2.82 -7.18
CA TRP A 289 21.73 3.61 -5.96
C TRP A 289 22.02 5.10 -6.21
N ILE A 290 22.74 5.45 -7.28
CA ILE A 290 23.09 6.86 -7.60
C ILE A 290 21.84 7.68 -7.94
N PRO A 291 20.97 7.30 -8.93
CA PRO A 291 19.74 8.04 -9.19
C PRO A 291 18.77 8.00 -8.01
N THR A 292 18.73 6.92 -7.23
CA THR A 292 17.91 6.83 -6.01
C THR A 292 18.34 7.85 -4.96
N LEU A 293 19.65 7.94 -4.65
CA LEU A 293 20.17 8.96 -3.73
C LEU A 293 19.94 10.40 -4.23
N ARG A 294 20.07 10.61 -5.55
CA ARG A 294 19.77 11.93 -6.14
C ARG A 294 18.31 12.30 -6.00
N ALA A 295 17.39 11.33 -6.15
CA ALA A 295 15.96 11.58 -5.95
C ALA A 295 15.63 11.91 -4.48
N LEU A 296 16.27 11.22 -3.51
CA LEU A 296 16.04 11.43 -2.08
C LEU A 296 16.69 12.71 -1.53
N LYS A 297 17.89 13.07 -2.00
CA LYS A 297 18.67 14.19 -1.44
C LYS A 297 18.73 15.43 -2.33
N GLY A 298 18.41 15.28 -3.61
CA GLY A 298 18.42 16.37 -4.59
C GLY A 298 17.13 17.19 -4.61
N LYS A 299 17.03 18.09 -5.58
CA LYS A 299 15.76 18.77 -5.87
C LYS A 299 14.80 17.78 -6.52
N ASN A 300 13.67 17.55 -5.87
CA ASN A 300 12.58 16.72 -6.37
C ASN A 300 11.29 17.53 -6.31
N ASP A 301 10.61 17.65 -7.43
CA ASP A 301 9.37 18.42 -7.55
C ASP A 301 8.12 17.63 -7.11
N ARG A 302 8.30 16.34 -6.74
CA ARG A 302 7.23 15.43 -6.31
C ARG A 302 7.49 14.80 -4.96
N LEU A 303 6.44 14.75 -4.15
CA LEU A 303 6.40 14.10 -2.84
C LEU A 303 5.38 12.95 -2.90
N ASP A 304 5.78 11.75 -2.53
CA ASP A 304 4.88 10.62 -2.31
C ASP A 304 4.46 10.62 -0.83
N LEU A 305 3.14 10.64 -0.57
CA LEU A 305 2.55 10.58 0.77
C LEU A 305 2.21 9.13 1.10
N PHE A 306 2.94 8.52 2.03
CA PHE A 306 2.79 7.11 2.36
C PHE A 306 1.71 6.86 3.40
N LEU A 307 1.86 7.45 4.59
CA LEU A 307 1.04 7.17 5.75
C LEU A 307 0.63 8.46 6.45
N ILE A 308 -0.61 8.52 6.90
CA ILE A 308 -1.11 9.56 7.80
C ILE A 308 -2.08 8.93 8.79
N ALA A 309 -1.88 9.17 10.08
CA ALA A 309 -2.79 8.71 11.10
C ALA A 309 -2.94 9.73 12.23
N VAL A 310 -4.10 9.67 12.88
CA VAL A 310 -4.41 10.36 14.13
C VAL A 310 -4.98 9.33 15.10
N ARG A 311 -4.59 9.41 16.35
CA ARG A 311 -5.09 8.54 17.40
C ARG A 311 -6.63 8.54 17.41
N PRO A 312 -7.28 7.36 17.46
CA PRO A 312 -8.73 7.25 17.26
C PRO A 312 -9.59 8.11 18.18
N ASP A 313 -9.18 8.30 19.44
CA ASP A 313 -9.88 9.14 20.43
C ASP A 313 -9.81 10.65 20.10
N LEU A 314 -8.88 11.07 19.26
CA LEU A 314 -8.69 12.46 18.80
C LEU A 314 -9.22 12.69 17.38
N LYS A 315 -9.98 11.74 16.83
CA LYS A 315 -10.59 11.87 15.51
C LYS A 315 -11.56 13.06 15.50
N GLY A 316 -11.38 13.96 14.53
CA GLY A 316 -12.18 15.20 14.44
C GLY A 316 -11.67 16.38 15.29
N ALA A 317 -10.68 16.19 16.17
CA ALA A 317 -10.08 17.26 16.97
C ALA A 317 -9.14 18.21 16.21
N GLY A 318 -8.89 17.96 14.91
CA GLY A 318 -8.06 18.81 14.05
C GLY A 318 -6.58 18.46 14.03
N VAL A 319 -6.14 17.38 14.69
CA VAL A 319 -4.73 16.94 14.69
C VAL A 319 -4.24 16.64 13.27
N ASN A 320 -5.08 16.05 12.41
CA ASN A 320 -4.78 15.85 10.99
C ASN A 320 -4.45 17.15 10.26
N LEU A 321 -5.13 18.25 10.58
CA LEU A 321 -4.86 19.55 9.97
C LEU A 321 -3.49 20.10 10.36
N VAL A 322 -3.06 19.87 11.62
CA VAL A 322 -1.71 20.21 12.08
C VAL A 322 -0.65 19.45 11.30
N ILE A 323 -0.85 18.16 11.08
CA ILE A 323 0.06 17.31 10.29
C ILE A 323 0.13 17.80 8.84
N VAL A 324 -1.01 18.03 8.21
CA VAL A 324 -1.10 18.45 6.81
C VAL A 324 -0.49 19.85 6.63
N GLU A 325 -0.74 20.79 7.56
CA GLU A 325 -0.13 22.14 7.50
C GLU A 325 1.40 22.07 7.61
N ASP A 326 1.93 21.27 8.52
CA ASP A 326 3.38 21.13 8.70
C ASP A 326 4.05 20.51 7.46
N LEU A 327 3.47 19.43 6.91
CA LEU A 327 3.96 18.81 5.69
C LEU A 327 3.87 19.76 4.49
N LEU A 328 2.81 20.55 4.39
CA LEU A 328 2.64 21.55 3.34
C LEU A 328 3.71 22.65 3.44
N LYS A 329 3.96 23.19 4.63
CA LYS A 329 5.04 24.17 4.87
C LYS A 329 6.40 23.62 4.43
N LYS A 330 6.69 22.37 4.79
CA LYS A 330 7.91 21.67 4.40
C LYS A 330 7.99 21.47 2.88
N ALA A 331 6.91 21.10 2.23
CA ALA A 331 6.82 20.95 0.79
C ALA A 331 7.12 22.26 0.06
N ILE A 332 6.48 23.39 0.47
CA ILE A 332 6.70 24.70 -0.07
C ILE A 332 8.18 25.12 0.09
N GLN A 333 8.74 24.99 1.31
CA GLN A 333 10.13 25.36 1.60
C GLN A 333 11.16 24.55 0.79
N ASN A 334 10.83 23.30 0.43
CA ASN A 334 11.71 22.43 -0.36
C ASN A 334 11.44 22.52 -1.88
N GLY A 335 10.53 23.42 -2.34
CA GLY A 335 10.22 23.63 -3.76
C GLY A 335 9.50 22.46 -4.41
N VAL A 336 8.76 21.66 -3.64
CA VAL A 336 7.88 20.61 -4.14
C VAL A 336 6.71 21.26 -4.87
N LYS A 337 6.35 20.76 -6.04
CA LYS A 337 5.22 21.25 -6.84
C LYS A 337 3.99 20.35 -6.74
N TYR A 338 4.20 19.08 -6.54
CA TYR A 338 3.14 18.08 -6.51
C TYR A 338 3.34 17.12 -5.34
N ALA A 339 2.28 16.81 -4.62
CA ALA A 339 2.23 15.69 -3.71
C ALA A 339 1.22 14.66 -4.24
N GLU A 340 1.55 13.38 -4.15
CA GLU A 340 0.70 12.30 -4.61
C GLU A 340 0.38 11.39 -3.42
N THR A 341 -0.91 11.12 -3.20
CA THR A 341 -1.31 10.21 -2.12
C THR A 341 -1.09 8.76 -2.54
N GLY A 342 -0.87 7.88 -1.58
CA GLY A 342 -1.11 6.46 -1.76
C GLY A 342 -2.61 6.16 -1.93
N PRO A 343 -2.97 4.89 -2.20
CA PRO A 343 -4.35 4.44 -2.30
C PRO A 343 -5.13 4.73 -1.00
N GLN A 344 -6.29 5.37 -1.12
CA GLN A 344 -7.18 5.69 0.00
C GLN A 344 -8.56 5.09 -0.26
N LEU A 345 -9.09 4.29 0.67
CA LEU A 345 -10.40 3.67 0.52
C LEU A 345 -11.48 4.70 0.18
N GLU A 346 -12.26 4.45 -0.88
CA GLU A 346 -13.30 5.38 -1.35
C GLU A 346 -14.38 5.68 -0.29
N MET A 347 -14.57 4.75 0.64
CA MET A 347 -15.52 4.90 1.75
C MET A 347 -14.94 5.66 2.95
N ASN A 348 -13.63 5.96 3.00
CA ASN A 348 -13.00 6.71 4.09
C ASN A 348 -13.14 8.22 3.89
N GLN A 349 -14.39 8.72 3.97
CA GLN A 349 -14.73 10.13 3.75
C GLN A 349 -13.99 11.09 4.68
N ASN A 350 -13.59 10.64 5.87
CA ASN A 350 -12.82 11.45 6.81
C ASN A 350 -11.44 11.83 6.28
N VAL A 351 -10.77 10.89 5.60
CA VAL A 351 -9.47 11.13 4.96
C VAL A 351 -9.67 11.88 3.65
N LEU A 352 -10.62 11.48 2.80
CA LEU A 352 -10.83 12.09 1.49
C LEU A 352 -11.26 13.56 1.59
N SER A 353 -12.04 13.92 2.60
CA SER A 353 -12.55 15.30 2.77
C SER A 353 -11.45 16.34 3.02
N GLN A 354 -10.29 15.95 3.55
CA GLN A 354 -9.17 16.87 3.77
C GLN A 354 -8.61 17.46 2.48
N TRP A 355 -8.67 16.71 1.37
CA TRP A 355 -8.16 17.16 0.08
C TRP A 355 -9.00 18.27 -0.56
N ARG A 356 -10.25 18.49 -0.10
CA ARG A 356 -11.10 19.63 -0.50
C ARG A 356 -10.54 21.00 -0.10
N LEU A 357 -9.54 21.04 0.78
CA LEU A 357 -8.82 22.25 1.16
C LEU A 357 -7.75 22.67 0.15
N PHE A 358 -7.47 21.83 -0.84
CA PHE A 358 -6.39 21.97 -1.80
C PHE A 358 -6.90 21.92 -3.25
N ASN A 359 -6.08 22.37 -4.19
CA ASN A 359 -6.23 22.03 -5.59
C ASN A 359 -5.72 20.60 -5.78
N ALA A 360 -6.65 19.64 -5.70
CA ALA A 360 -6.35 18.21 -5.70
C ALA A 360 -7.22 17.49 -6.72
N ASP A 361 -6.59 16.77 -7.65
CA ASP A 361 -7.25 15.99 -8.67
C ASP A 361 -7.27 14.52 -8.26
N GLN A 362 -8.46 13.89 -8.19
CA GLN A 362 -8.53 12.44 -8.15
C GLN A 362 -8.09 11.92 -9.51
N HIS A 363 -6.92 11.35 -9.61
CA HIS A 363 -6.30 11.03 -10.89
C HIS A 363 -6.10 9.54 -11.16
N LYS A 364 -6.26 8.70 -10.14
CA LYS A 364 -6.23 7.24 -10.27
C LYS A 364 -7.28 6.59 -9.39
N ARG A 365 -7.74 5.41 -9.80
CA ARG A 365 -8.61 4.51 -9.02
C ARG A 365 -8.07 3.10 -9.12
N ARG A 366 -8.13 2.39 -8.00
CA ARG A 366 -7.76 0.98 -7.91
C ARG A 366 -8.90 0.18 -7.37
N ARG A 367 -8.95 -1.09 -7.72
CA ARG A 367 -10.02 -2.00 -7.30
C ARG A 367 -9.48 -3.30 -6.76
N CYS A 368 -9.98 -3.72 -5.61
CA CYS A 368 -9.98 -5.10 -5.19
C CYS A 368 -11.17 -5.80 -5.81
N PHE A 369 -10.93 -6.95 -6.39
CA PHE A 369 -11.94 -7.82 -6.99
C PHE A 369 -12.15 -9.03 -6.11
N ILE A 370 -13.37 -9.61 -6.18
CA ILE A 370 -13.71 -10.85 -5.49
C ILE A 370 -14.48 -11.78 -6.43
N ARG A 371 -14.27 -13.09 -6.27
CA ARG A 371 -15.04 -14.15 -6.89
C ARG A 371 -15.26 -15.28 -5.91
N MET A 372 -16.53 -15.68 -5.71
CA MET A 372 -16.89 -16.88 -4.96
C MET A 372 -16.60 -18.13 -5.80
N LEU A 373 -16.06 -19.18 -5.18
CA LEU A 373 -15.68 -20.43 -5.89
C LEU A 373 -16.86 -21.32 -6.25
N ASP A 374 -17.98 -21.16 -5.55
CA ASP A 374 -19.24 -21.85 -5.81
C ASP A 374 -20.15 -21.09 -6.80
N GLY A 375 -19.74 -19.91 -7.25
CA GLY A 375 -20.49 -19.05 -8.15
C GLY A 375 -21.59 -18.22 -7.49
N SER A 376 -21.71 -18.24 -6.15
CA SER A 376 -22.63 -17.36 -5.42
C SER A 376 -22.21 -15.89 -5.52
N GLU A 377 -23.12 -14.98 -5.21
CA GLU A 377 -22.82 -13.55 -5.13
C GLU A 377 -21.98 -13.26 -3.88
N PRO A 378 -20.87 -12.51 -4.01
CA PRO A 378 -20.06 -12.13 -2.85
C PRO A 378 -20.77 -11.08 -2.00
N PRO A 379 -20.43 -10.98 -0.70
CA PRO A 379 -20.93 -9.91 0.15
C PRO A 379 -20.44 -8.54 -0.31
N VAL A 380 -21.30 -7.53 -0.22
CA VAL A 380 -20.97 -6.15 -0.59
C VAL A 380 -20.31 -5.43 0.60
N VAL A 381 -19.11 -4.91 0.41
CA VAL A 381 -18.43 -4.09 1.40
C VAL A 381 -18.81 -2.62 1.17
N THR A 382 -19.58 -2.04 2.10
CA THR A 382 -20.15 -0.69 1.95
C THR A 382 -19.64 0.33 2.96
N ARG A 383 -18.95 -0.11 4.03
CA ARG A 383 -18.45 0.75 5.10
C ARG A 383 -17.12 0.24 5.65
N LEU A 384 -16.40 1.14 6.33
CA LEU A 384 -15.28 0.75 7.19
C LEU A 384 -15.78 -0.07 8.38
N ASP A 385 -14.91 -0.89 8.95
CA ASP A 385 -15.20 -1.55 10.21
C ASP A 385 -15.44 -0.51 11.32
N ASP A 386 -16.28 -0.85 12.30
CA ASP A 386 -16.46 -0.06 13.50
C ASP A 386 -15.48 -0.52 14.58
N LEU A 387 -14.72 0.43 15.16
CA LEU A 387 -13.70 0.12 16.15
C LEU A 387 -14.30 -0.50 17.42
N ALA A 388 -15.51 -0.07 17.83
CA ALA A 388 -16.18 -0.62 18.99
C ALA A 388 -16.65 -2.05 18.71
N GLU A 389 -17.20 -2.31 17.52
CA GLU A 389 -17.58 -3.65 17.08
C GLU A 389 -16.36 -4.60 17.03
N LEU A 390 -15.23 -4.12 16.50
CA LEU A 390 -13.99 -4.92 16.46
C LEU A 390 -13.50 -5.29 17.86
N LYS A 391 -13.43 -4.33 18.77
CA LYS A 391 -13.01 -4.56 20.16
C LYS A 391 -13.97 -5.51 20.90
N ALA A 392 -15.28 -5.39 20.66
CA ALA A 392 -16.26 -6.30 21.23
C ALA A 392 -16.10 -7.74 20.73
N ARG A 393 -15.79 -7.94 19.45
CA ARG A 393 -15.51 -9.26 18.89
C ARG A 393 -14.21 -9.88 19.43
N GLU A 394 -13.16 -9.08 19.63
CA GLU A 394 -11.89 -9.53 20.23
C GLU A 394 -12.09 -9.95 21.69
N GLN A 395 -12.87 -9.16 22.46
CA GLN A 395 -13.19 -9.51 23.85
C GLN A 395 -13.99 -10.80 23.94
N ALA A 396 -15.02 -10.97 23.11
CA ALA A 396 -15.82 -12.19 23.10
C ALA A 396 -14.98 -13.45 22.80
N LYS A 397 -14.00 -13.35 21.89
CA LYS A 397 -13.08 -14.46 21.58
C LYS A 397 -12.06 -14.75 22.70
N ALA A 398 -11.71 -13.75 23.51
CA ALA A 398 -10.80 -13.94 24.64
C ALA A 398 -11.49 -14.57 25.85
N ASP A 399 -12.82 -14.46 25.91
CA ASP A 399 -13.67 -15.01 26.98
C ASP A 399 -14.14 -16.47 26.66
N GLU A 400 -13.93 -16.98 25.41
CA GLU A 400 -14.13 -18.38 24.98
C GLU A 400 -12.88 -19.23 25.22
#